data_9837ec367b06315422626a7e9c78e374
#
_entry.id   9837ec367b06315422626a7e9c78e374
#
_cell.length_a   1.000
_cell.length_b   1.000
_cell.length_c   1.000
_cell.angle_alpha   90.00
_cell.angle_beta   90.00
_cell.angle_gamma   90.00
#
_symmetry.space_group_name_H-M   'P 1'
#
loop_
_entity.id
_entity.type
_entity.pdbx_description
1 polymer ?
#
loop_
_entity_poly.entity_id
_entity_poly.type
_entity_poly.pdbx_seq_one_letter_code
_entity_poly.pdbx_strand_id
1 'polypeptide(L)'
;PTTFAVRTAQMQTIARNNASLRALHSSLEATRLANGADNALPDPEAEVAYMFGSPKGVPNRTNVAVTQTIPWGVLTGHRSRLSKAANSSAAATYRVAFQRVMGEADAALVSMVHLNRLCRELESRLAQARDIASMYEKKFKDGDISIVELNKVRLNASVAEAELQRAKADRHAAGQTLQALNGGQPLAVADTLYPVAAV
;
A
#
# COMPACT_ATOMS: atom_id res chain seq x y z
N PRO A 1 16.27 15.43 15.28
CA PRO A 1 15.28 15.20 14.27
C PRO A 1 14.41 14.05 14.72
N THR A 2 13.18 14.36 15.03
CA THR A 2 12.28 13.42 15.66
C THR A 2 11.95 12.30 14.67
N THR A 3 12.28 11.10 15.03
CA THR A 3 11.91 9.85 14.38
C THR A 3 10.43 9.82 13.98
N PHE A 4 9.56 10.55 14.67
CA PHE A 4 8.15 10.69 14.39
C PHE A 4 7.87 11.45 13.07
N ALA A 5 8.57 12.56 12.81
CA ALA A 5 8.41 13.32 11.57
C ALA A 5 8.87 12.51 10.35
N VAL A 6 9.96 11.76 10.48
CA VAL A 6 10.47 10.86 9.43
C VAL A 6 9.46 9.75 9.15
N ARG A 7 8.91 9.11 10.18
CA ARG A 7 7.87 8.07 10.03
C ARG A 7 6.64 8.61 9.31
N THR A 8 6.17 9.80 9.69
CA THR A 8 5.02 10.44 9.02
C THR A 8 5.29 10.68 7.54
N ALA A 9 6.48 11.16 7.18
CA ALA A 9 6.88 11.38 5.80
C ALA A 9 6.95 10.06 5.01
N GLN A 10 7.48 9.00 5.60
CA GLN A 10 7.54 7.66 5.01
C GLN A 10 6.13 7.10 4.77
N MET A 11 5.22 7.23 5.74
CA MET A 11 3.83 6.83 5.63
C MET A 11 3.09 7.60 4.51
N GLN A 12 3.32 8.90 4.40
CA GLN A 12 2.76 9.71 3.31
C GLN A 12 3.29 9.28 1.94
N THR A 13 4.58 8.93 1.86
CA THR A 13 5.20 8.43 0.63
C THR A 13 4.55 7.12 0.19
N ILE A 14 4.38 6.17 1.11
CA ILE A 14 3.69 4.90 0.85
C ILE A 14 2.24 5.17 0.39
N ALA A 15 1.52 6.05 1.08
CA ALA A 15 0.13 6.38 0.72
C ALA A 15 0.00 6.89 -0.73
N ARG A 16 0.97 7.68 -1.20
CA ARG A 16 0.98 8.22 -2.57
C ARG A 16 1.38 7.18 -3.61
N ASN A 17 2.33 6.32 -3.29
CA ASN A 17 2.95 5.40 -4.25
C ASN A 17 2.24 4.05 -4.33
N ASN A 18 1.45 3.68 -3.32
CA ASN A 18 0.81 2.37 -3.26
C ASN A 18 -0.15 2.14 -4.44
N ALA A 19 0.15 1.13 -5.25
CA ALA A 19 -0.58 0.85 -6.47
C ALA A 19 -2.06 0.47 -6.20
N SER A 20 -2.31 -0.30 -5.13
CA SER A 20 -3.67 -0.70 -4.76
C SER A 20 -4.52 0.49 -4.34
N LEU A 21 -3.97 1.43 -3.56
CA LEU A 21 -4.69 2.65 -3.18
C LEU A 21 -4.98 3.54 -4.38
N ARG A 22 -4.04 3.65 -5.32
CA ARG A 22 -4.25 4.40 -6.56
C ARG A 22 -5.36 3.78 -7.42
N ALA A 23 -5.34 2.45 -7.59
CA ALA A 23 -6.37 1.73 -8.34
C ALA A 23 -7.76 1.90 -7.70
N LEU A 24 -7.86 1.77 -6.38
CA LEU A 24 -9.12 1.98 -5.65
C LEU A 24 -9.61 3.42 -5.71
N HIS A 25 -8.70 4.39 -5.68
CA HIS A 25 -9.08 5.80 -5.86
C HIS A 25 -9.66 6.04 -7.26
N SER A 26 -9.01 5.53 -8.30
CA SER A 26 -9.52 5.62 -9.68
C SER A 26 -10.87 4.90 -9.83
N SER A 27 -11.07 3.75 -9.18
CA SER A 27 -12.35 3.04 -9.15
C SER A 27 -13.44 3.84 -8.44
N LEU A 28 -13.12 4.50 -7.33
CA LEU A 28 -14.04 5.39 -6.63
C LEU A 28 -14.49 6.55 -7.52
N GLU A 29 -13.55 7.20 -8.21
CA GLU A 29 -13.88 8.29 -9.13
C GLU A 29 -14.71 7.80 -10.32
N ALA A 30 -14.38 6.65 -10.91
CA ALA A 30 -15.17 6.04 -11.96
C ALA A 30 -16.62 5.75 -11.51
N THR A 31 -16.79 5.21 -10.29
CA THR A 31 -18.11 4.97 -9.70
C THR A 31 -18.91 6.26 -9.52
N ARG A 32 -18.25 7.33 -9.06
CA ARG A 32 -18.90 8.65 -8.91
C ARG A 32 -19.36 9.22 -10.24
N LEU A 33 -18.53 9.13 -11.28
CA LEU A 33 -18.85 9.59 -12.62
C LEU A 33 -20.00 8.78 -13.23
N ALA A 34 -19.96 7.45 -13.13
CA ALA A 34 -21.03 6.57 -13.61
C ALA A 34 -22.36 6.88 -12.89
N ASN A 35 -22.36 6.99 -11.58
CA ASN A 35 -23.54 7.35 -10.80
C ASN A 35 -24.06 8.77 -11.13
N GLY A 36 -23.18 9.69 -11.51
CA GLY A 36 -23.54 11.01 -12.00
C GLY A 36 -24.25 10.95 -13.35
N ALA A 37 -23.71 10.16 -14.28
CA ALA A 37 -24.31 9.94 -15.60
C ALA A 37 -25.69 9.26 -15.52
N ASP A 38 -25.85 8.28 -14.64
CA ASP A 38 -27.12 7.60 -14.41
C ASP A 38 -28.26 8.53 -13.89
N ASN A 39 -27.90 9.65 -13.28
CA ASN A 39 -28.85 10.67 -12.84
C ASN A 39 -29.15 11.74 -13.89
N ALA A 40 -28.41 11.77 -15.00
CA ALA A 40 -28.68 12.66 -16.11
C ALA A 40 -29.97 12.27 -16.84
N LEU A 41 -30.63 13.24 -17.42
CA LEU A 41 -31.72 12.96 -18.36
C LEU A 41 -31.11 12.37 -19.65
N PRO A 42 -31.76 11.38 -20.27
CA PRO A 42 -31.38 10.95 -21.61
C PRO A 42 -31.38 12.13 -22.60
N ASP A 43 -30.53 12.05 -23.59
CA ASP A 43 -30.46 13.08 -24.61
C ASP A 43 -31.81 13.22 -25.35
N PRO A 44 -32.22 14.44 -25.73
CA PRO A 44 -33.41 14.63 -26.57
C PRO A 44 -33.17 14.03 -27.95
N GLU A 45 -34.12 13.27 -28.41
CA GLU A 45 -34.14 12.70 -29.76
C GLU A 45 -34.85 13.66 -30.72
N ALA A 46 -34.16 14.04 -31.79
CA ALA A 46 -34.77 14.82 -32.88
C ALA A 46 -34.92 13.95 -34.15
N GLU A 47 -36.12 13.80 -34.61
CA GLU A 47 -36.44 13.05 -35.81
C GLU A 47 -36.97 14.00 -36.90
N VAL A 48 -36.40 13.88 -38.10
CA VAL A 48 -36.89 14.57 -39.30
C VAL A 48 -37.27 13.51 -40.34
N ALA A 49 -38.54 13.33 -40.59
CA ALA A 49 -39.05 12.42 -41.60
C ALA A 49 -39.61 13.21 -42.80
N TYR A 50 -39.06 12.96 -43.98
CA TYR A 50 -39.55 13.51 -45.24
C TYR A 50 -40.24 12.43 -46.04
N MET A 51 -41.54 12.64 -46.33
CA MET A 51 -42.35 11.72 -47.11
C MET A 51 -42.64 12.30 -48.48
N PHE A 52 -42.27 11.57 -49.52
CA PHE A 52 -42.58 11.93 -50.87
C PHE A 52 -44.02 11.56 -51.19
N GLY A 53 -44.81 12.50 -51.73
CA GLY A 53 -46.15 12.25 -52.13
C GLY A 53 -46.16 11.43 -53.43
N SER A 54 -46.89 10.28 -53.47
CA SER A 54 -47.15 9.43 -54.65
C SER A 54 -48.48 8.72 -54.47
N PRO A 55 -49.38 8.71 -55.44
CA PRO A 55 -49.32 9.17 -56.85
C PRO A 55 -49.55 10.69 -57.01
N LYS A 56 -49.49 11.17 -58.27
CA LYS A 56 -49.67 12.59 -58.61
C LYS A 56 -50.91 13.20 -57.92
N GLY A 57 -50.64 14.28 -57.16
CA GLY A 57 -51.64 15.03 -56.36
C GLY A 57 -51.54 14.96 -54.88
N VAL A 58 -50.69 14.08 -54.32
CA VAL A 58 -50.41 14.05 -52.88
C VAL A 58 -49.20 14.91 -52.61
N PRO A 59 -49.30 15.98 -51.74
CA PRO A 59 -48.18 16.84 -51.48
C PRO A 59 -47.12 16.11 -50.62
N ASN A 60 -45.84 16.49 -50.80
CA ASN A 60 -44.76 16.07 -49.92
C ASN A 60 -45.01 16.57 -48.48
N ARG A 61 -44.70 15.74 -47.52
CA ARG A 61 -44.89 16.05 -46.10
C ARG A 61 -43.57 15.92 -45.35
N THR A 62 -43.23 16.95 -44.61
CA THR A 62 -42.12 16.93 -43.67
C THR A 62 -42.64 16.86 -42.24
N ASN A 63 -42.24 15.85 -41.49
CA ASN A 63 -42.50 15.76 -40.05
C ASN A 63 -41.20 16.04 -39.31
N VAL A 64 -41.28 16.91 -38.32
CA VAL A 64 -40.20 17.16 -37.39
C VAL A 64 -40.74 16.83 -35.98
N ALA A 65 -40.10 15.92 -35.30
CA ALA A 65 -40.46 15.57 -33.93
C ALA A 65 -39.25 15.72 -33.03
N VAL A 66 -39.46 16.25 -31.85
CA VAL A 66 -38.45 16.28 -30.76
C VAL A 66 -39.07 15.55 -29.57
N THR A 67 -38.41 14.49 -29.16
CA THR A 67 -38.88 13.64 -28.04
C THR A 67 -37.88 13.68 -26.90
N GLN A 68 -38.35 14.02 -25.71
CA GLN A 68 -37.58 13.96 -24.48
C GLN A 68 -38.17 12.92 -23.55
N THR A 69 -37.42 11.85 -23.27
CA THR A 69 -37.84 10.83 -22.32
C THR A 69 -37.41 11.22 -20.92
N ILE A 70 -38.34 11.31 -19.99
CA ILE A 70 -38.05 11.59 -18.57
C ILE A 70 -38.36 10.33 -17.73
N PRO A 71 -37.32 9.58 -17.28
CA PRO A 71 -37.55 8.38 -16.51
C PRO A 71 -38.20 8.70 -15.15
N TRP A 72 -39.19 7.93 -14.73
CA TRP A 72 -39.91 8.14 -13.47
C TRP A 72 -38.98 8.18 -12.25
N GLY A 73 -37.92 7.36 -12.22
CA GLY A 73 -36.92 7.32 -11.14
C GLY A 73 -36.13 8.62 -10.96
N VAL A 74 -36.00 9.44 -12.03
CA VAL A 74 -35.38 10.78 -11.92
C VAL A 74 -36.34 11.77 -11.29
N LEU A 75 -37.61 11.75 -11.72
CA LEU A 75 -38.65 12.63 -11.17
C LEU A 75 -38.88 12.40 -9.66
N THR A 76 -38.86 11.15 -9.22
CA THR A 76 -39.09 10.80 -7.81
C THR A 76 -37.86 10.93 -6.91
N GLY A 77 -36.69 11.25 -7.48
CA GLY A 77 -35.44 11.36 -6.76
C GLY A 77 -34.86 10.02 -6.24
N HIS A 78 -35.46 8.88 -6.58
CA HIS A 78 -34.98 7.57 -6.13
C HIS A 78 -33.60 7.25 -6.71
N ARG A 79 -33.32 7.58 -7.96
CA ARG A 79 -31.99 7.42 -8.59
C ARG A 79 -30.93 8.24 -7.86
N SER A 80 -31.23 9.49 -7.52
CA SER A 80 -30.29 10.34 -6.74
C SER A 80 -29.96 9.76 -5.36
N ARG A 81 -30.95 9.19 -4.68
CA ARG A 81 -30.73 8.51 -3.38
C ARG A 81 -29.88 7.27 -3.52
N LEU A 82 -30.14 6.44 -4.56
CA LEU A 82 -29.36 5.25 -4.87
C LEU A 82 -27.90 5.62 -5.18
N SER A 83 -27.68 6.60 -6.05
CA SER A 83 -26.34 7.09 -6.41
C SER A 83 -25.57 7.64 -5.20
N LYS A 84 -26.25 8.39 -4.32
CA LYS A 84 -25.63 8.87 -3.06
C LYS A 84 -25.23 7.72 -2.16
N ALA A 85 -26.08 6.70 -2.01
CA ALA A 85 -25.78 5.52 -1.21
C ALA A 85 -24.62 4.71 -1.82
N ALA A 86 -24.62 4.50 -3.13
CA ALA A 86 -23.52 3.83 -3.85
C ALA A 86 -22.19 4.59 -3.73
N ASN A 87 -22.20 5.90 -3.88
CA ASN A 87 -21.01 6.74 -3.68
C ASN A 87 -20.50 6.69 -2.23
N SER A 88 -21.39 6.69 -1.25
CA SER A 88 -21.03 6.55 0.16
C SER A 88 -20.41 5.18 0.45
N SER A 89 -20.98 4.11 -0.09
CA SER A 89 -20.45 2.75 0.02
C SER A 89 -19.06 2.64 -0.61
N ALA A 90 -18.87 3.15 -1.83
CA ALA A 90 -17.57 3.15 -2.50
C ALA A 90 -16.51 3.95 -1.71
N ALA A 91 -16.90 5.11 -1.16
CA ALA A 91 -16.02 5.90 -0.31
C ALA A 91 -15.66 5.18 1.00
N ALA A 92 -16.60 4.44 1.60
CA ALA A 92 -16.34 3.63 2.79
C ALA A 92 -15.36 2.49 2.48
N THR A 93 -15.53 1.79 1.35
CA THR A 93 -14.62 0.74 0.88
C THR A 93 -13.20 1.28 0.69
N TYR A 94 -13.05 2.45 0.08
CA TYR A 94 -11.74 3.09 -0.05
C TYR A 94 -11.12 3.40 1.31
N ARG A 95 -11.88 3.93 2.26
CA ARG A 95 -11.37 4.24 3.62
C ARG A 95 -10.88 2.98 4.34
N VAL A 96 -11.64 1.88 4.26
CA VAL A 96 -11.23 0.61 4.87
C VAL A 96 -9.91 0.11 4.27
N ALA A 97 -9.79 0.12 2.94
CA ALA A 97 -8.57 -0.27 2.26
C ALA A 97 -7.38 0.65 2.63
N PHE A 98 -7.61 1.95 2.71
CA PHE A 98 -6.60 2.92 3.13
C PHE A 98 -6.10 2.62 4.54
N GLN A 99 -7.00 2.43 5.51
CA GLN A 99 -6.64 2.11 6.90
C GLN A 99 -5.85 0.80 6.99
N ARG A 100 -6.25 -0.22 6.22
CA ARG A 100 -5.53 -1.49 6.17
C ARG A 100 -4.11 -1.31 5.67
N VAL A 101 -3.92 -0.66 4.52
CA VAL A 101 -2.58 -0.43 3.93
C VAL A 101 -1.72 0.41 4.88
N MET A 102 -2.30 1.42 5.52
CA MET A 102 -1.56 2.24 6.49
C MET A 102 -1.17 1.44 7.74
N GLY A 103 -2.03 0.57 8.24
CA GLY A 103 -1.70 -0.33 9.35
C GLY A 103 -0.59 -1.32 9.00
N GLU A 104 -0.64 -1.93 7.81
CA GLU A 104 0.40 -2.82 7.32
C GLU A 104 1.75 -2.08 7.14
N ALA A 105 1.71 -0.88 6.59
CA ALA A 105 2.90 -0.05 6.41
C ALA A 105 3.52 0.36 7.76
N ASP A 106 2.69 0.73 8.72
CA ASP A 106 3.14 1.08 10.06
C ASP A 106 3.81 -0.09 10.77
N ALA A 107 3.18 -1.26 10.75
CA ALA A 107 3.75 -2.49 11.29
C ALA A 107 5.08 -2.86 10.64
N ALA A 108 5.18 -2.72 9.32
CA ALA A 108 6.39 -3.00 8.57
C ALA A 108 7.52 -1.99 8.89
N LEU A 109 7.20 -0.71 9.07
CA LEU A 109 8.18 0.31 9.50
C LEU A 109 8.70 0.04 10.89
N VAL A 110 7.83 -0.28 11.85
CA VAL A 110 8.22 -0.64 13.22
C VAL A 110 9.10 -1.89 13.24
N SER A 111 8.72 -2.91 12.46
CA SER A 111 9.52 -4.13 12.29
C SER A 111 10.91 -3.83 11.74
N MET A 112 11.01 -2.95 10.74
CA MET A 112 12.29 -2.57 10.15
C MET A 112 13.21 -1.86 11.15
N VAL A 113 12.66 -0.94 11.97
CA VAL A 113 13.40 -0.28 13.05
C VAL A 113 13.92 -1.30 14.07
N HIS A 114 13.07 -2.26 14.47
CA HIS A 114 13.46 -3.35 15.35
C HIS A 114 14.62 -4.17 14.78
N LEU A 115 14.49 -4.61 13.53
CA LEU A 115 15.50 -5.44 12.87
C LEU A 115 16.81 -4.68 12.63
N ASN A 116 16.77 -3.38 12.36
CA ASN A 116 17.97 -2.54 12.29
C ASN A 116 18.71 -2.51 13.63
N ARG A 117 17.97 -2.36 14.73
CA ARG A 117 18.55 -2.38 16.07
C ARG A 117 19.10 -3.77 16.41
N LEU A 118 18.30 -4.82 16.17
CA LEU A 118 18.70 -6.20 16.43
C LEU A 118 19.99 -6.57 15.69
N CYS A 119 20.10 -6.22 14.41
CA CYS A 119 21.32 -6.47 13.63
C CYS A 119 22.54 -5.80 14.26
N ARG A 120 22.43 -4.55 14.73
CA ARG A 120 23.55 -3.85 15.39
C ARG A 120 23.98 -4.53 16.68
N GLU A 121 23.02 -4.94 17.52
CA GLU A 121 23.32 -5.66 18.76
C GLU A 121 23.97 -7.01 18.47
N LEU A 122 23.48 -7.76 17.48
CA LEU A 122 24.07 -9.04 17.10
C LEU A 122 25.45 -8.87 16.43
N GLU A 123 25.70 -7.80 15.70
CA GLU A 123 27.03 -7.47 15.17
C GLU A 123 28.03 -7.23 16.29
N SER A 124 27.64 -6.47 17.33
CA SER A 124 28.46 -6.25 18.51
C SER A 124 28.73 -7.54 19.28
N ARG A 125 27.68 -8.37 19.46
CA ARG A 125 27.81 -9.68 20.13
C ARG A 125 28.74 -10.62 19.38
N LEU A 126 28.63 -10.67 18.05
CA LEU A 126 29.51 -11.48 17.20
C LEU A 126 30.98 -11.03 17.29
N ALA A 127 31.21 -9.71 17.29
CA ALA A 127 32.55 -9.16 17.46
C ALA A 127 33.16 -9.62 18.78
N GLN A 128 32.44 -9.48 19.91
CA GLN A 128 32.88 -9.94 21.22
C GLN A 128 33.13 -11.46 21.25
N ALA A 129 32.25 -12.27 20.65
CA ALA A 129 32.42 -13.72 20.58
C ALA A 129 33.67 -14.12 19.79
N ARG A 130 33.96 -13.42 18.70
CA ARG A 130 35.17 -13.64 17.89
C ARG A 130 36.47 -13.24 18.65
N ASP A 131 36.42 -12.13 19.36
CA ASP A 131 37.55 -11.68 20.21
C ASP A 131 37.87 -12.73 21.29
N ILE A 132 36.84 -13.25 21.98
CA ILE A 132 36.98 -14.32 22.96
C ILE A 132 37.55 -15.58 22.30
N ALA A 133 37.03 -16.00 21.14
CA ALA A 133 37.54 -17.14 20.42
C ALA A 133 39.02 -17.01 20.04
N SER A 134 39.42 -15.83 19.62
CA SER A 134 40.82 -15.50 19.31
C SER A 134 41.75 -15.60 20.54
N MET A 135 41.28 -15.13 21.72
CA MET A 135 42.04 -15.27 22.97
C MET A 135 42.16 -16.74 23.39
N TYR A 136 41.10 -17.54 23.24
CA TYR A 136 41.15 -18.96 23.55
C TYR A 136 42.01 -19.74 22.56
N GLU A 137 42.09 -19.37 21.29
CA GLU A 137 43.02 -19.97 20.34
C GLU A 137 44.50 -19.76 20.72
N LYS A 138 44.84 -18.58 21.27
CA LYS A 138 46.19 -18.32 21.77
C LYS A 138 46.49 -19.21 22.98
N LYS A 139 45.59 -19.23 23.98
CA LYS A 139 45.75 -20.06 25.19
C LYS A 139 45.84 -21.57 24.86
N PHE A 140 45.10 -22.03 23.86
CA PHE A 140 45.23 -23.42 23.43
C PHE A 140 46.58 -23.72 22.79
N LYS A 141 47.14 -22.78 22.01
CA LYS A 141 48.50 -22.93 21.46
C LYS A 141 49.56 -22.95 22.56
N ASP A 142 49.34 -22.21 23.64
CA ASP A 142 50.23 -22.15 24.81
C ASP A 142 50.05 -23.36 25.73
N GLY A 143 49.07 -24.22 25.50
CA GLY A 143 48.77 -25.42 26.27
C GLY A 143 47.95 -25.20 27.54
N ASP A 144 47.39 -23.99 27.72
CA ASP A 144 46.69 -23.56 28.96
C ASP A 144 45.24 -24.04 29.03
N ILE A 145 44.64 -24.47 27.91
CA ILE A 145 43.24 -24.89 27.85
C ILE A 145 43.08 -26.16 27.02
N SER A 146 41.97 -26.84 27.25
CA SER A 146 41.60 -28.05 26.49
C SER A 146 40.96 -27.72 25.13
N ILE A 147 41.06 -28.67 24.20
CA ILE A 147 40.35 -28.57 22.88
C ILE A 147 38.84 -28.48 23.07
N VAL A 148 38.29 -29.06 24.12
CA VAL A 148 36.84 -28.99 24.41
C VAL A 148 36.41 -27.56 24.76
N GLU A 149 37.23 -26.84 25.53
CA GLU A 149 36.98 -25.43 25.86
C GLU A 149 37.08 -24.54 24.64
N LEU A 150 38.11 -24.74 23.81
CA LEU A 150 38.24 -24.01 22.54
C LEU A 150 37.02 -24.27 21.63
N ASN A 151 36.56 -25.51 21.48
CA ASN A 151 35.42 -25.85 20.64
C ASN A 151 34.11 -25.25 21.18
N LYS A 152 33.89 -25.16 22.49
CA LYS A 152 32.74 -24.48 23.09
C LYS A 152 32.70 -23.00 22.68
N VAL A 153 33.80 -22.31 22.74
CA VAL A 153 33.89 -20.88 22.40
C VAL A 153 33.70 -20.66 20.89
N ARG A 154 34.29 -21.52 20.05
CA ARG A 154 34.07 -21.49 18.62
C ARG A 154 32.59 -21.75 18.24
N LEU A 155 31.97 -22.70 18.92
CA LEU A 155 30.54 -22.96 18.73
C LEU A 155 29.70 -21.73 19.08
N ASN A 156 30.01 -21.06 20.20
CA ASN A 156 29.33 -19.82 20.59
C ASN A 156 29.45 -18.72 19.50
N ALA A 157 30.64 -18.53 18.93
CA ALA A 157 30.84 -17.59 17.85
C ALA A 157 30.04 -17.97 16.60
N SER A 158 30.00 -19.25 16.23
CA SER A 158 29.21 -19.74 15.11
C SER A 158 27.71 -19.56 15.33
N VAL A 159 27.21 -19.77 16.54
CA VAL A 159 25.79 -19.52 16.88
C VAL A 159 25.47 -18.01 16.75
N ALA A 160 26.32 -17.14 17.28
CA ALA A 160 26.14 -15.68 17.15
C ALA A 160 26.15 -15.24 15.68
N GLU A 161 26.99 -15.85 14.85
CA GLU A 161 27.04 -15.59 13.41
C GLU A 161 25.73 -16.02 12.72
N ALA A 162 25.22 -17.22 13.02
CA ALA A 162 23.96 -17.71 12.48
C ALA A 162 22.76 -16.84 12.87
N GLU A 163 22.71 -16.38 14.13
CA GLU A 163 21.70 -15.45 14.61
C GLU A 163 21.74 -14.12 13.83
N LEU A 164 22.93 -13.58 13.61
CA LEU A 164 23.09 -12.34 12.81
C LEU A 164 22.64 -12.52 11.35
N GLN A 165 23.02 -13.64 10.71
CA GLN A 165 22.62 -13.92 9.33
C GLN A 165 21.09 -14.03 9.22
N ARG A 166 20.44 -14.68 10.18
CA ARG A 166 18.99 -14.76 10.26
C ARG A 166 18.36 -13.38 10.38
N ALA A 167 18.82 -12.55 11.31
CA ALA A 167 18.32 -11.19 11.49
C ALA A 167 18.53 -10.32 10.24
N LYS A 168 19.64 -10.49 9.50
CA LYS A 168 19.87 -9.80 8.23
C LYS A 168 18.91 -10.26 7.14
N ALA A 169 18.59 -11.54 7.07
CA ALA A 169 17.60 -12.07 6.14
C ALA A 169 16.19 -11.53 6.44
N ASP A 170 15.80 -11.53 7.72
CA ASP A 170 14.52 -10.98 8.16
C ASP A 170 14.41 -9.47 7.85
N ARG A 171 15.51 -8.72 8.07
CA ARG A 171 15.59 -7.30 7.69
C ARG A 171 15.41 -7.09 6.20
N HIS A 172 16.04 -7.93 5.39
CA HIS A 172 15.89 -7.86 3.93
C HIS A 172 14.44 -8.14 3.51
N ALA A 173 13.79 -9.15 4.08
CA ALA A 173 12.39 -9.47 3.83
C ALA A 173 11.45 -8.31 4.22
N ALA A 174 11.68 -7.69 5.39
CA ALA A 174 10.93 -6.51 5.81
C ALA A 174 11.10 -5.32 4.83
N GLY A 175 12.33 -5.13 4.32
CA GLY A 175 12.62 -4.13 3.28
C GLY A 175 11.85 -4.40 1.98
N GLN A 176 11.76 -5.65 1.54
CA GLN A 176 10.98 -6.03 0.37
C GLN A 176 9.47 -5.77 0.57
N THR A 177 8.95 -6.04 1.77
CA THR A 177 7.56 -5.73 2.12
C THR A 177 7.29 -4.23 2.03
N LEU A 178 8.17 -3.40 2.59
CA LEU A 178 8.07 -1.94 2.48
C LEU A 178 8.15 -1.46 1.03
N GLN A 179 9.03 -2.04 0.23
CA GLN A 179 9.15 -1.74 -1.20
C GLN A 179 7.87 -2.08 -1.96
N ALA A 180 7.27 -3.23 -1.70
CA ALA A 180 5.99 -3.63 -2.30
C ALA A 180 4.87 -2.66 -1.93
N LEU A 181 4.76 -2.27 -0.65
CA LEU A 181 3.80 -1.30 -0.17
C LEU A 181 4.02 0.10 -0.77
N ASN A 182 5.27 0.46 -1.08
CA ASN A 182 5.65 1.73 -1.71
C ASN A 182 5.59 1.68 -3.26
N GLY A 183 4.77 0.80 -3.82
CA GLY A 183 4.61 0.71 -5.28
C GLY A 183 5.84 0.23 -6.03
N GLY A 184 6.67 -0.61 -5.40
CA GLY A 184 7.91 -1.14 -5.97
C GLY A 184 9.13 -0.21 -5.81
N GLN A 185 8.95 1.00 -5.28
CA GLN A 185 10.04 1.94 -5.03
C GLN A 185 10.75 1.63 -3.71
N PRO A 186 12.09 1.61 -3.67
CA PRO A 186 12.80 1.39 -2.42
C PRO A 186 12.52 2.51 -1.41
N LEU A 187 12.33 2.13 -0.16
CA LEU A 187 12.16 3.06 0.94
C LEU A 187 13.30 2.86 1.94
N ALA A 188 14.14 3.89 2.09
CA ALA A 188 15.25 3.83 3.04
C ALA A 188 14.74 4.05 4.47
N VAL A 189 14.96 3.07 5.35
CA VAL A 189 14.68 3.14 6.78
C VAL A 189 15.95 2.77 7.52
N ALA A 190 16.69 3.78 7.96
CA ALA A 190 17.97 3.59 8.69
C ALA A 190 17.79 3.73 10.21
N ASP A 191 16.61 4.09 10.68
CA ASP A 191 16.34 4.35 12.09
C ASP A 191 16.47 3.08 12.94
N THR A 192 16.96 3.26 14.15
CA THR A 192 17.11 2.20 15.18
C THR A 192 16.40 2.56 16.48
N LEU A 193 15.77 3.73 16.51
CA LEU A 193 15.01 4.23 17.65
C LEU A 193 13.54 4.27 17.30
N TYR A 194 12.71 3.74 18.19
CA TYR A 194 11.26 3.83 18.04
C TYR A 194 10.81 5.28 18.19
N PRO A 195 9.86 5.74 17.35
CA PRO A 195 9.24 7.03 17.56
C PRO A 195 8.42 6.99 18.85
N VAL A 196 8.83 7.77 19.84
CA VAL A 196 8.04 7.97 21.06
C VAL A 196 7.17 9.18 20.84
N ALA A 197 5.86 9.03 21.01
CA ALA A 197 4.98 10.17 21.04
C ALA A 197 5.38 11.04 22.24
N ALA A 198 5.58 12.33 22.01
CA ALA A 198 5.68 13.27 23.11
C ALA A 198 4.32 13.28 23.84
N VAL A 199 4.33 12.87 25.11
CA VAL A 199 3.17 12.95 25.99
C VAL A 199 2.96 14.38 26.39
#